data_b494cb1d5491d4bf9edf40d2de12fa06
#
_entry.id   b494cb1d5491d4bf9edf40d2de12fa06
#
_cell.length_a   1.000
_cell.length_b   1.000
_cell.length_c   1.000
_cell.angle_alpha   90.00
_cell.angle_beta   90.00
_cell.angle_gamma   90.00
#
_symmetry.space_group_name_H-M   'P 1'
#
loop_
_entity.id
_entity.type
_entity.pdbx_description
1 polymer ?
#
loop_
_entity_poly.entity_id
_entity_poly.type
_entity_poly.pdbx_seq_one_letter_code
_entity_poly.pdbx_strand_id
1 'polypeptide(L)'
;MGISAIVRPTANVSPYIITQQGATMPNWCYNKITVYGNEQTEKIKEVEKLFDSKTPFNDIFPQPDWKNTPNEKGELPKLEQHKNPKTGEVIWETYNFPDGKNDDRWYHWCIENWGTKWDADILGLDVQDYDTLEISFNTAWSPPEGVVEKLREKFPELTFQCFYDEPGCEIAGYY
;
A
#
# COMPACT_ATOMS: atom_id res chain seq x y z
N MET A 1 -9.63 -5.68 -37.02
CA MET A 1 -9.74 -6.28 -35.68
C MET A 1 -9.18 -5.27 -34.71
N GLY A 2 -10.06 -4.56 -33.99
CA GLY A 2 -9.68 -3.45 -33.12
C GLY A 2 -9.27 -3.97 -31.75
N ILE A 3 -8.08 -3.60 -31.30
CA ILE A 3 -7.60 -3.81 -29.96
C ILE A 3 -8.25 -2.71 -29.12
N SER A 4 -9.23 -3.11 -28.28
CA SER A 4 -9.85 -2.19 -27.31
C SER A 4 -8.88 -1.98 -26.15
N ALA A 5 -8.29 -0.80 -26.07
CA ALA A 5 -7.51 -0.40 -24.90
C ALA A 5 -8.47 -0.25 -23.72
N ILE A 6 -8.32 -1.09 -22.71
CA ILE A 6 -9.02 -0.95 -21.43
C ILE A 6 -8.38 0.24 -20.70
N VAL A 7 -9.03 1.39 -20.77
CA VAL A 7 -8.70 2.52 -19.91
C VAL A 7 -9.15 2.17 -18.50
N ARG A 8 -8.21 1.84 -17.62
CA ARG A 8 -8.49 1.68 -16.19
C ARG A 8 -8.74 3.06 -15.58
N PRO A 9 -9.80 3.25 -14.78
CA PRO A 9 -9.97 4.51 -14.07
C PRO A 9 -8.88 4.65 -13.02
N THR A 10 -8.24 5.80 -13.00
CA THR A 10 -7.20 6.24 -12.09
C THR A 10 -7.64 6.17 -10.62
N ALA A 11 -6.73 5.67 -9.79
CA ALA A 11 -6.64 5.85 -8.34
C ALA A 11 -7.90 5.51 -7.51
N ASN A 12 -8.00 4.25 -7.08
CA ASN A 12 -8.80 3.90 -5.93
C ASN A 12 -7.94 4.11 -4.68
N VAL A 13 -8.11 5.26 -4.08
CA VAL A 13 -7.48 5.65 -2.84
C VAL A 13 -8.12 4.84 -1.71
N SER A 14 -7.28 4.27 -0.84
CA SER A 14 -7.66 3.70 0.46
C SER A 14 -8.75 4.56 1.13
N PRO A 15 -9.72 4.00 1.89
CA PRO A 15 -10.73 4.78 2.60
C PRO A 15 -10.18 5.81 3.60
N TYR A 16 -8.87 5.88 3.75
CA TYR A 16 -8.14 6.91 4.50
C TYR A 16 -7.53 7.96 3.58
N ILE A 17 -8.32 8.53 2.64
CA ILE A 17 -7.87 9.76 1.95
C ILE A 17 -7.97 10.92 2.92
N ILE A 18 -6.88 11.17 3.63
CA ILE A 18 -6.65 12.48 4.22
C ILE A 18 -6.13 13.38 3.09
N THR A 19 -7.01 14.10 2.43
CA THR A 19 -6.59 15.28 1.66
C THR A 19 -6.18 16.36 2.68
N GLN A 20 -4.98 16.21 3.23
CA GLN A 20 -4.37 17.34 3.93
C GLN A 20 -4.01 18.38 2.88
N GLN A 21 -4.65 19.54 2.94
CA GLN A 21 -4.15 20.74 2.29
C GLN A 21 -2.73 20.99 2.85
N GLY A 22 -1.71 20.81 1.98
CA GLY A 22 -0.31 20.99 2.33
C GLY A 22 0.54 19.72 2.36
N ALA A 23 0.02 18.55 1.98
CA ALA A 23 0.87 17.39 1.78
C ALA A 23 1.81 17.66 0.59
N THR A 24 3.10 17.90 0.87
CA THR A 24 4.14 17.79 -0.16
C THR A 24 4.00 16.38 -0.77
N MET A 25 3.96 16.31 -2.10
CA MET A 25 4.01 15.01 -2.76
C MET A 25 5.26 14.29 -2.27
N PRO A 26 5.15 13.02 -1.87
CA PRO A 26 6.34 12.28 -1.44
C PRO A 26 7.29 12.13 -2.61
N ASN A 27 8.57 11.99 -2.32
CA ASN A 27 9.47 11.39 -3.28
C ASN A 27 8.98 9.96 -3.52
N TRP A 28 8.73 9.63 -4.77
CA TRP A 28 8.31 8.29 -5.13
C TRP A 28 9.53 7.37 -5.20
N CYS A 29 9.44 6.27 -4.46
CA CYS A 29 10.37 5.16 -4.55
C CYS A 29 9.76 4.13 -5.51
N TYR A 30 10.38 3.94 -6.66
CA TYR A 30 10.03 2.87 -7.59
C TYR A 30 10.50 1.53 -7.05
N ASN A 31 9.63 0.52 -7.12
CA ASN A 31 9.95 -0.84 -6.70
C ASN A 31 9.67 -1.82 -7.83
N LYS A 32 10.53 -2.82 -7.94
CA LYS A 32 10.33 -3.98 -8.81
C LYS A 32 10.59 -5.24 -8.01
N ILE A 33 9.59 -6.11 -7.96
CA ILE A 33 9.71 -7.45 -7.39
C ILE A 33 9.63 -8.46 -8.53
N THR A 34 10.66 -9.31 -8.67
CA THR A 34 10.62 -10.48 -9.52
C THR A 34 10.44 -11.71 -8.64
N VAL A 35 9.36 -12.43 -8.85
CA VAL A 35 9.01 -13.65 -8.13
C VAL A 35 9.27 -14.84 -9.00
N TYR A 36 10.10 -15.77 -8.54
CA TYR A 36 10.39 -17.03 -9.22
C TYR A 36 9.65 -18.17 -8.52
N GLY A 37 8.88 -18.92 -9.30
CA GLY A 37 7.97 -19.94 -8.81
C GLY A 37 8.61 -21.25 -8.42
N ASN A 38 9.80 -21.59 -9.00
CA ASN A 38 10.46 -22.86 -8.74
C ASN A 38 9.50 -24.06 -8.94
N GLU A 39 8.75 -24.05 -10.04
CA GLU A 39 7.70 -25.02 -10.38
C GLU A 39 6.40 -24.91 -9.56
N GLN A 40 6.23 -23.80 -8.78
CA GLN A 40 5.05 -23.53 -7.94
C GLN A 40 4.07 -22.55 -8.62
N THR A 41 3.62 -22.86 -9.83
CA THR A 41 2.76 -21.98 -10.65
C THR A 41 1.52 -21.47 -9.91
N GLU A 42 0.87 -22.30 -9.09
CA GLU A 42 -0.31 -21.87 -8.33
C GLU A 42 0.03 -20.84 -7.26
N LYS A 43 1.23 -20.91 -6.68
CA LYS A 43 1.70 -19.91 -5.72
C LYS A 43 2.02 -18.57 -6.37
N ILE A 44 2.53 -18.57 -7.59
CA ILE A 44 2.68 -17.35 -8.41
C ILE A 44 1.33 -16.65 -8.59
N LYS A 45 0.28 -17.40 -8.93
CA LYS A 45 -1.08 -16.85 -9.09
C LYS A 45 -1.65 -16.31 -7.77
N GLU A 46 -1.34 -16.92 -6.63
CA GLU A 46 -1.73 -16.41 -5.33
C GLU A 46 -1.06 -15.04 -5.06
N VAL A 47 0.24 -14.90 -5.37
CA VAL A 47 0.96 -13.62 -5.24
C VAL A 47 0.40 -12.58 -6.22
N GLU A 48 0.20 -12.94 -7.48
CA GLU A 48 -0.42 -12.07 -8.49
C GLU A 48 -1.75 -11.49 -7.99
N LYS A 49 -2.63 -12.35 -7.46
CA LYS A 49 -3.92 -11.96 -6.91
C LYS A 49 -3.82 -10.99 -5.73
N LEU A 50 -2.82 -11.14 -4.86
CA LEU A 50 -2.58 -10.21 -3.76
C LEU A 50 -2.24 -8.82 -4.28
N PHE A 51 -1.39 -8.72 -5.31
CA PHE A 51 -1.01 -7.45 -5.90
C PHE A 51 -2.04 -6.85 -6.88
N ASP A 52 -2.98 -7.66 -7.40
CA ASP A 52 -4.12 -7.16 -8.20
C ASP A 52 -5.26 -6.61 -7.32
N SER A 53 -5.10 -6.65 -5.99
CA SER A 53 -6.06 -6.09 -5.05
C SER A 53 -6.01 -4.56 -5.01
N LYS A 54 -6.97 -3.95 -4.31
CA LYS A 54 -6.99 -2.49 -4.10
C LYS A 54 -6.03 -2.01 -3.02
N THR A 55 -5.67 -2.91 -2.11
CA THR A 55 -4.85 -2.65 -0.93
C THR A 55 -3.87 -3.79 -0.70
N PRO A 56 -2.93 -4.02 -1.65
CA PRO A 56 -2.05 -5.18 -1.64
C PRO A 56 -1.24 -5.33 -0.36
N PHE A 57 -0.69 -4.24 0.18
CA PHE A 57 0.08 -4.31 1.41
C PHE A 57 -0.79 -4.66 2.62
N ASN A 58 -1.99 -4.09 2.69
CA ASN A 58 -2.92 -4.43 3.76
C ASN A 58 -3.44 -5.88 3.66
N ASP A 59 -3.54 -6.45 2.46
CA ASP A 59 -3.92 -7.85 2.26
C ASP A 59 -2.79 -8.83 2.60
N ILE A 60 -1.52 -8.39 2.44
CA ILE A 60 -0.33 -9.17 2.78
C ILE A 60 -0.02 -9.06 4.27
N PHE A 61 -0.01 -7.84 4.81
CA PHE A 61 0.32 -7.51 6.19
C PHE A 61 -0.70 -6.51 6.75
N PRO A 62 -1.85 -7.00 7.26
CA PRO A 62 -2.96 -6.15 7.67
C PRO A 62 -2.62 -5.18 8.79
N GLN A 63 -3.09 -3.94 8.64
CA GLN A 63 -3.08 -2.97 9.74
C GLN A 63 -4.06 -3.39 10.83
N PRO A 64 -3.84 -2.97 12.10
CA PRO A 64 -4.85 -3.04 13.15
C PRO A 64 -6.13 -2.29 12.76
N ASP A 65 -7.26 -2.74 13.27
CA ASP A 65 -8.53 -2.00 13.15
C ASP A 65 -8.53 -0.80 14.10
N TRP A 66 -7.92 0.30 13.65
CA TRP A 66 -7.69 1.50 14.46
C TRP A 66 -8.96 2.10 15.06
N LYS A 67 -10.09 2.04 14.35
CA LYS A 67 -11.38 2.55 14.84
C LYS A 67 -11.89 1.79 16.07
N ASN A 68 -11.51 0.52 16.22
CA ASN A 68 -11.88 -0.36 17.33
C ASN A 68 -10.71 -0.65 18.28
N THR A 69 -9.54 -0.08 18.03
CA THR A 69 -8.35 -0.21 18.88
C THR A 69 -8.22 1.03 19.77
N PRO A 70 -8.32 0.90 21.11
CA PRO A 70 -8.16 2.05 22.00
C PRO A 70 -6.70 2.55 21.99
N ASN A 71 -6.53 3.86 22.33
CA ASN A 71 -5.22 4.44 22.60
C ASN A 71 -4.68 4.01 23.98
N GLU A 72 -3.50 4.49 24.37
CA GLU A 72 -2.88 4.21 25.67
C GLU A 72 -3.72 4.62 26.89
N LYS A 73 -4.67 5.57 26.70
CA LYS A 73 -5.61 6.01 27.72
C LYS A 73 -6.89 5.19 27.76
N GLY A 74 -7.03 4.18 26.89
CA GLY A 74 -8.24 3.38 26.75
C GLY A 74 -9.35 4.07 25.94
N GLU A 75 -9.07 5.15 25.22
CA GLU A 75 -10.04 5.92 24.46
C GLU A 75 -10.09 5.42 23.00
N LEU A 76 -11.31 5.32 22.44
CA LEU A 76 -11.51 5.02 21.03
C LEU A 76 -11.64 6.33 20.22
N PRO A 77 -11.10 6.35 18.99
CA PRO A 77 -11.28 7.49 18.11
C PRO A 77 -12.72 7.52 17.58
N LYS A 78 -13.22 8.70 17.28
CA LYS A 78 -14.55 8.93 16.70
C LYS A 78 -14.40 9.49 15.30
N LEU A 79 -15.26 9.01 14.39
CA LEU A 79 -15.34 9.52 13.04
C LEU A 79 -15.93 10.94 13.04
N GLU A 80 -15.23 11.88 12.46
CA GLU A 80 -15.71 13.22 12.17
C GLU A 80 -15.81 13.41 10.67
N GLN A 81 -16.99 13.87 10.21
CA GLN A 81 -17.26 14.14 8.81
C GLN A 81 -17.25 15.65 8.56
N HIS A 82 -16.40 16.08 7.64
CA HIS A 82 -16.37 17.45 7.17
C HIS A 82 -17.18 17.56 5.89
N LYS A 83 -18.30 18.31 5.96
CA LYS A 83 -19.28 18.41 4.88
C LYS A 83 -19.20 19.78 4.20
N ASN A 84 -19.48 19.78 2.90
CA ASN A 84 -19.68 21.01 2.15
C ASN A 84 -20.88 21.76 2.74
N PRO A 85 -20.73 23.00 3.23
CA PRO A 85 -21.81 23.72 3.88
C PRO A 85 -22.99 24.07 2.94
N LYS A 86 -22.76 24.02 1.60
CA LYS A 86 -23.79 24.33 0.60
C LYS A 86 -24.52 23.10 0.08
N THR A 87 -23.80 21.96 -0.10
CA THR A 87 -24.35 20.74 -0.70
C THR A 87 -24.65 19.65 0.33
N GLY A 88 -24.06 19.72 1.52
CA GLY A 88 -24.16 18.67 2.55
C GLY A 88 -23.33 17.42 2.25
N GLU A 89 -22.63 17.39 1.11
CA GLU A 89 -21.78 16.27 0.73
C GLU A 89 -20.55 16.16 1.64
N VAL A 90 -20.15 14.95 1.98
CA VAL A 90 -18.92 14.70 2.74
C VAL A 90 -17.72 15.01 1.85
N ILE A 91 -16.90 15.97 2.28
CA ILE A 91 -15.68 16.38 1.57
C ILE A 91 -14.52 15.49 2.01
N TRP A 92 -14.40 15.24 3.32
CA TRP A 92 -13.40 14.39 3.92
C TRP A 92 -13.84 13.91 5.31
N GLU A 93 -13.22 12.83 5.77
CA GLU A 93 -13.46 12.20 7.06
C GLU A 93 -12.16 12.07 7.81
N THR A 94 -12.21 12.18 9.13
CA THR A 94 -11.07 11.94 10.00
C THR A 94 -11.51 11.19 11.25
N TYR A 95 -10.56 10.49 11.88
CA TYR A 95 -10.77 9.90 13.19
C TYR A 95 -10.03 10.71 14.23
N ASN A 96 -10.76 11.25 15.21
CA ASN A 96 -10.20 12.06 16.28
C ASN A 96 -10.48 11.45 17.65
N PHE A 97 -9.53 11.59 18.57
CA PHE A 97 -9.71 11.25 19.97
C PHE A 97 -10.55 12.32 20.70
N PRO A 98 -11.08 12.01 21.92
CA PRO A 98 -11.87 12.96 22.69
C PRO A 98 -11.15 14.27 23.03
N ASP A 99 -9.83 14.28 23.03
CA ASP A 99 -9.00 15.48 23.24
C ASP A 99 -8.83 16.34 21.96
N GLY A 100 -9.50 15.95 20.85
CA GLY A 100 -9.46 16.63 19.57
C GLY A 100 -8.25 16.33 18.70
N LYS A 101 -7.35 15.44 19.14
CA LYS A 101 -6.21 15.02 18.33
C LYS A 101 -6.62 14.01 17.28
N ASN A 102 -6.06 14.17 16.09
CA ASN A 102 -6.22 13.22 15.00
C ASN A 102 -5.58 11.86 15.36
N ASP A 103 -6.21 10.76 14.94
CA ASP A 103 -5.63 9.43 15.07
C ASP A 103 -4.63 9.20 13.93
N ASP A 104 -3.35 9.36 14.24
CA ASP A 104 -2.23 9.17 13.31
C ASP A 104 -1.44 7.87 13.56
N ARG A 105 -1.93 6.97 14.41
CA ARG A 105 -1.28 5.68 14.74
C ARG A 105 -1.02 4.82 13.52
N TRP A 106 -1.93 4.85 12.53
CA TRP A 106 -1.76 4.17 11.25
C TRP A 106 -0.46 4.58 10.55
N TYR A 107 -0.11 5.86 10.62
CA TYR A 107 1.10 6.39 9.97
C TYR A 107 2.37 5.77 10.55
N HIS A 108 2.51 5.82 11.89
CA HIS A 108 3.66 5.25 12.58
C HIS A 108 3.74 3.74 12.36
N TRP A 109 2.60 3.06 12.46
CA TRP A 109 2.52 1.64 12.23
C TRP A 109 2.96 1.25 10.80
N CYS A 110 2.51 1.96 9.77
CA CYS A 110 2.91 1.69 8.39
C CYS A 110 4.42 1.85 8.21
N ILE A 111 5.01 2.93 8.73
CA ILE A 111 6.45 3.15 8.65
C ILE A 111 7.23 2.03 9.37
N GLU A 112 6.80 1.62 10.56
CA GLU A 112 7.48 0.61 11.37
C GLU A 112 7.31 -0.81 10.82
N ASN A 113 6.14 -1.14 10.26
CA ASN A 113 5.80 -2.50 9.85
C ASN A 113 5.89 -2.73 8.34
N TRP A 114 5.43 -1.79 7.52
CA TRP A 114 5.56 -1.91 6.06
C TRP A 114 6.90 -1.38 5.54
N GLY A 115 7.51 -0.41 6.22
CA GLY A 115 8.67 0.36 5.77
C GLY A 115 8.31 1.58 4.93
N THR A 116 7.03 1.81 4.65
CA THR A 116 6.54 2.93 3.83
C THR A 116 5.19 3.43 4.37
N LYS A 117 4.85 4.68 4.04
CA LYS A 117 3.67 5.36 4.59
C LYS A 117 2.35 4.82 4.06
N TRP A 118 2.26 4.53 2.76
CA TRP A 118 1.03 4.17 2.07
C TRP A 118 1.11 2.80 1.44
N ASP A 119 -0.04 2.28 1.05
CA ASP A 119 -0.14 1.07 0.25
C ASP A 119 0.48 1.29 -1.14
N ALA A 120 0.73 0.20 -1.88
CA ALA A 120 1.38 0.25 -3.17
C ALA A 120 0.53 0.98 -4.22
N ASP A 121 1.17 1.84 -5.00
CA ASP A 121 0.64 2.36 -6.27
C ASP A 121 1.12 1.45 -7.41
N ILE A 122 0.27 0.49 -7.80
CA ILE A 122 0.63 -0.55 -8.76
C ILE A 122 0.75 0.04 -10.17
N LEU A 123 1.93 -0.12 -10.77
CA LEU A 123 2.25 0.29 -12.13
C LEU A 123 2.04 -0.84 -13.13
N GLY A 124 2.38 -2.08 -12.75
CA GLY A 124 2.23 -3.23 -13.62
C GLY A 124 2.39 -4.55 -12.90
N LEU A 125 1.69 -5.56 -13.45
CA LEU A 125 1.79 -6.97 -13.11
C LEU A 125 2.01 -7.70 -14.45
N ASP A 126 3.13 -8.36 -14.60
CA ASP A 126 3.51 -9.03 -15.84
C ASP A 126 3.97 -10.48 -15.56
N VAL A 127 3.18 -11.41 -16.01
CA VAL A 127 3.53 -12.84 -15.97
C VAL A 127 4.40 -13.13 -17.17
N GLN A 128 5.71 -13.21 -16.97
CA GLN A 128 6.70 -13.44 -18.05
C GLN A 128 6.59 -14.84 -18.66
N ASP A 129 6.35 -15.83 -17.80
CA ASP A 129 6.12 -17.22 -18.15
C ASP A 129 5.32 -17.92 -17.03
N TYR A 130 5.19 -19.23 -17.10
CA TYR A 130 4.41 -19.99 -16.10
C TYR A 130 5.00 -19.95 -14.69
N ASP A 131 6.24 -19.49 -14.53
CA ASP A 131 7.02 -19.62 -13.31
C ASP A 131 7.68 -18.31 -12.85
N THR A 132 7.40 -17.19 -13.54
CA THR A 132 7.98 -15.88 -13.23
C THR A 132 6.94 -14.78 -13.31
N LEU A 133 6.81 -14.01 -12.23
CA LEU A 133 5.95 -12.83 -12.13
C LEU A 133 6.79 -11.59 -11.84
N GLU A 134 6.64 -10.55 -12.65
CA GLU A 134 7.20 -9.22 -12.39
C GLU A 134 6.11 -8.27 -11.89
N ILE A 135 6.39 -7.61 -10.76
CA ILE A 135 5.51 -6.65 -10.11
C ILE A 135 6.25 -5.32 -10.05
N SER A 136 5.67 -4.26 -10.59
CA SER A 136 6.21 -2.91 -10.50
C SER A 136 5.22 -1.97 -9.82
N PHE A 137 5.69 -1.15 -8.88
CA PHE A 137 4.86 -0.24 -8.11
C PHE A 137 5.68 0.89 -7.50
N ASN A 138 4.99 1.96 -7.10
CA ASN A 138 5.57 3.05 -6.34
C ASN A 138 5.20 2.96 -4.86
N THR A 139 6.11 3.41 -4.00
CA THR A 139 5.88 3.63 -2.57
C THR A 139 6.33 5.03 -2.16
N ALA A 140 5.90 5.48 -0.99
CA ALA A 140 6.27 6.78 -0.46
C ALA A 140 7.63 6.70 0.27
N TRP A 141 8.65 7.35 -0.28
CA TRP A 141 10.02 7.57 0.24
C TRP A 141 10.93 6.36 0.34
N SER A 142 10.45 5.16 0.60
CA SER A 142 11.26 3.99 0.91
C SER A 142 10.63 2.69 0.41
N PRO A 143 11.43 1.63 0.19
CA PRO A 143 10.91 0.33 -0.18
C PRO A 143 10.12 -0.32 0.96
N PRO A 144 9.15 -1.21 0.65
CA PRO A 144 8.28 -1.85 1.65
C PRO A 144 8.93 -3.14 2.22
N GLU A 145 10.06 -3.02 2.89
CA GLU A 145 10.86 -4.17 3.37
C GLU A 145 10.02 -5.13 4.22
N GLY A 146 9.23 -4.61 5.18
CA GLY A 146 8.43 -5.44 6.06
C GLY A 146 7.30 -6.20 5.35
N VAL A 147 6.74 -5.64 4.27
CA VAL A 147 5.75 -6.34 3.44
C VAL A 147 6.41 -7.49 2.68
N VAL A 148 7.62 -7.27 2.16
CA VAL A 148 8.37 -8.31 1.44
C VAL A 148 8.81 -9.43 2.39
N GLU A 149 9.18 -9.12 3.62
CA GLU A 149 9.45 -10.13 4.64
C GLU A 149 8.21 -11.00 4.90
N LYS A 150 7.02 -10.39 5.00
CA LYS A 150 5.76 -11.15 5.16
C LYS A 150 5.43 -12.01 3.93
N LEU A 151 5.76 -11.56 2.72
CA LEU A 151 5.65 -12.40 1.52
C LEU A 151 6.58 -13.61 1.59
N ARG A 152 7.84 -13.42 1.97
CA ARG A 152 8.81 -14.50 2.14
C ARG A 152 8.37 -15.51 3.23
N GLU A 153 7.80 -15.02 4.33
CA GLU A 153 7.24 -15.88 5.37
C GLU A 153 6.03 -16.70 4.87
N LYS A 154 5.15 -16.07 4.07
CA LYS A 154 3.92 -16.69 3.57
C LYS A 154 4.16 -17.68 2.43
N PHE A 155 5.19 -17.43 1.63
CA PHE A 155 5.55 -18.22 0.44
C PHE A 155 7.03 -18.63 0.47
N PRO A 156 7.44 -19.46 1.45
CA PRO A 156 8.85 -19.84 1.61
C PRO A 156 9.40 -20.68 0.45
N GLU A 157 8.55 -21.26 -0.38
CA GLU A 157 8.90 -22.00 -1.59
C GLU A 157 9.22 -21.11 -2.79
N LEU A 158 8.83 -19.82 -2.76
CA LEU A 158 9.11 -18.87 -3.83
C LEU A 158 10.39 -18.09 -3.56
N THR A 159 11.00 -17.58 -4.63
CA THR A 159 12.14 -16.67 -4.52
C THR A 159 11.73 -15.26 -4.91
N PHE A 160 11.97 -14.27 -4.04
CA PHE A 160 11.66 -12.87 -4.26
C PHE A 160 12.95 -12.07 -4.43
N GLN A 161 13.16 -11.53 -5.64
CA GLN A 161 14.22 -10.57 -5.92
C GLN A 161 13.60 -9.18 -5.97
N CYS A 162 13.99 -8.32 -5.03
CA CYS A 162 13.39 -7.01 -4.83
C CYS A 162 14.43 -5.92 -5.10
N PHE A 163 14.09 -5.01 -6.01
CA PHE A 163 14.90 -3.84 -6.38
C PHE A 163 14.10 -2.58 -6.09
N TYR A 164 14.77 -1.51 -5.64
CA TYR A 164 14.17 -0.19 -5.51
C TYR A 164 15.06 0.90 -6.11
N ASP A 165 14.44 2.01 -6.51
CA ASP A 165 15.07 3.23 -6.97
C ASP A 165 14.32 4.44 -6.41
N GLU A 166 14.97 5.26 -5.59
CA GLU A 166 14.45 6.51 -5.05
C GLU A 166 15.31 7.68 -5.56
N PRO A 167 14.93 8.29 -6.70
CA PRO A 167 15.74 9.33 -7.37
C PRO A 167 15.88 10.61 -6.56
N GLY A 168 14.94 10.92 -5.65
CA GLY A 168 14.98 12.13 -4.84
C GLY A 168 16.10 12.12 -3.79
N CYS A 169 16.50 10.92 -3.34
CA CYS A 169 17.64 10.72 -2.44
C CYS A 169 18.88 10.18 -3.15
N GLU A 170 18.81 9.96 -4.47
CA GLU A 170 19.91 9.38 -5.29
C GLU A 170 20.33 7.99 -4.76
N ILE A 171 19.38 7.17 -4.31
CA ILE A 171 19.62 5.82 -3.79
C ILE A 171 18.85 4.77 -4.58
N ALA A 172 19.52 3.65 -4.83
CA ALA A 172 18.92 2.46 -5.43
C ALA A 172 19.60 1.21 -4.88
N GLY A 173 18.89 0.08 -4.85
CA GLY A 173 19.48 -1.16 -4.35
C GLY A 173 18.54 -2.34 -4.38
N TYR A 174 19.00 -3.44 -3.78
CA TYR A 174 18.21 -4.65 -3.53
C TYR A 174 17.92 -4.78 -2.04
N TYR A 175 16.78 -5.40 -1.71
CA TYR A 175 16.32 -5.61 -0.34
C TYR A 175 15.57 -6.93 -0.16
#